data_75804e02905340acfb265a52d2647242
#
_entry.id   75804e02905340acfb265a52d2647242
#
_cell.length_a   1.000
_cell.length_b   1.000
_cell.length_c   1.000
_cell.angle_alpha   90.00
_cell.angle_beta   90.00
_cell.angle_gamma   90.00
#
_symmetry.space_group_name_H-M   'P 1'
#
loop_
_entity.id
_entity.type
_entity.pdbx_description
1 polymer ?
#
loop_
_entity_poly.entity_id
_entity_poly.type
_entity_poly.pdbx_seq_one_letter_code
_entity_poly.pdbx_strand_id
1 'polypeptide(L)'
;MKKRVLGLLLTTAITALALTGCGQTGSIASTGSDAESTGEESAEETAAETADAAETEAAGEENGEAATQDHGTLKVSFMTGNIRIAVNILALEKGYFAEEGVTVEPVNIGGQDALTAINGSDDQLDILNTGFVPDLQAIGSGYDITVIGGTAVEGGAIITKSGNTAAYQDADKVINIDAVTSAKLGFVRNESSWVVTRQYLLDNGVSEETIAAIEEEGSGNISYYQDETAVAQAVQKGEVDLGFLPLEYALLYGDAYELEVVTPAGALQENYVCCREVTSSAKLAAKKDAFVAYETARIRAFEYYKQGETDEAVRKDVVDTVANYSGKEADYVETYLYGGVTKYATDPNEKGIVKYVEAATNSGLLSSAGIDFSTYDITQNIDTSVYAQAINDLVEREPENEFYAQLKTQFEADNE
;
A
#
# COMPACT_ATOMS: atom_id res chain seq x y z
N MET A 1 30.85 56.82 -10.98
CA MET A 1 29.86 57.87 -10.65
C MET A 1 28.86 57.32 -9.63
N LYS A 2 28.76 58.07 -8.54
CA LYS A 2 27.94 57.85 -7.38
C LYS A 2 26.45 57.87 -7.76
N LYS A 3 25.58 57.00 -7.13
CA LYS A 3 24.35 57.47 -6.47
C LYS A 3 23.83 56.39 -5.50
N ARG A 4 23.80 56.80 -4.26
CA ARG A 4 23.08 56.23 -3.10
C ARG A 4 21.58 56.53 -3.23
N VAL A 5 20.72 55.73 -2.60
CA VAL A 5 19.48 56.10 -1.90
C VAL A 5 18.97 54.78 -1.28
N LEU A 6 18.99 54.58 0.00
CA LEU A 6 18.24 55.02 1.17
C LEU A 6 17.12 54.01 1.52
N GLY A 7 17.23 53.46 2.69
CA GLY A 7 16.43 52.44 3.31
C GLY A 7 15.02 52.91 3.74
N LEU A 8 14.21 51.94 4.11
CA LEU A 8 13.09 52.13 5.02
C LEU A 8 12.93 50.89 5.91
N LEU A 9 13.26 51.06 7.17
CA LEU A 9 12.92 50.15 8.27
C LEU A 9 11.44 50.30 8.58
N LEU A 10 10.71 49.18 8.65
CA LEU A 10 9.40 49.12 9.29
C LEU A 10 9.47 48.04 10.37
N THR A 11 9.61 48.46 11.59
CA THR A 11 9.41 47.69 12.82
C THR A 11 7.92 47.61 13.11
N THR A 12 7.38 46.41 13.24
CA THR A 12 6.08 46.20 13.89
C THR A 12 6.24 45.20 15.03
N ALA A 13 5.85 45.63 16.18
CA ALA A 13 5.92 44.97 17.47
C ALA A 13 4.92 43.82 17.54
N ILE A 14 5.36 42.67 18.05
CA ILE A 14 4.51 41.54 18.41
C ILE A 14 4.23 41.63 19.90
N THR A 15 2.94 41.81 20.23
CA THR A 15 2.45 41.75 21.60
C THR A 15 2.16 40.31 21.97
N ALA A 16 2.85 39.79 22.95
CA ALA A 16 2.56 38.50 23.59
C ALA A 16 1.34 38.64 24.50
N LEU A 17 0.38 37.73 24.37
CA LEU A 17 -0.63 37.45 25.38
C LEU A 17 -0.45 36.02 25.86
N ALA A 18 0.04 35.89 27.07
CA ALA A 18 -0.01 34.69 27.85
C ALA A 18 -1.38 34.61 28.52
N LEU A 19 -2.06 33.46 28.40
CA LEU A 19 -3.18 33.09 29.28
C LEU A 19 -2.95 31.66 29.76
N THR A 20 -2.60 31.58 31.00
CA THR A 20 -2.62 30.42 31.88
C THR A 20 -4.06 30.15 32.28
N GLY A 21 -4.46 28.86 32.32
CA GLY A 21 -5.74 28.43 32.86
C GLY A 21 -5.75 26.93 33.10
N CYS A 22 -5.56 26.58 34.35
CA CYS A 22 -5.68 25.23 34.92
C CYS A 22 -7.12 24.71 34.97
N GLY A 23 -7.28 23.39 34.76
CA GLY A 23 -7.97 22.46 35.66
C GLY A 23 -9.49 22.40 35.64
N GLN A 24 -10.10 21.30 35.35
CA GLN A 24 -10.65 20.37 36.35
C GLN A 24 -11.68 19.42 35.73
N THR A 25 -11.60 18.21 36.15
CA THR A 25 -12.51 17.08 36.01
C THR A 25 -13.95 17.40 36.45
N GLY A 26 -14.96 16.78 35.79
CA GLY A 26 -16.33 16.76 36.29
C GLY A 26 -17.27 15.92 35.45
N SER A 27 -17.55 14.75 35.93
CA SER A 27 -18.61 13.80 35.53
C SER A 27 -20.00 14.34 35.89
N ILE A 28 -21.07 13.79 35.25
CA ILE A 28 -22.42 13.49 35.75
C ILE A 28 -23.60 14.02 34.90
N ALA A 29 -24.32 13.02 34.34
CA ALA A 29 -25.76 12.72 34.37
C ALA A 29 -26.81 13.69 33.83
N SER A 30 -27.55 13.14 32.87
CA SER A 30 -29.01 12.97 32.66
C SER A 30 -29.99 14.00 33.24
N THR A 31 -30.94 14.36 32.40
CA THR A 31 -32.41 14.42 32.49
C THR A 31 -32.85 15.33 31.32
N GLY A 32 -33.71 14.99 30.43
CA GLY A 32 -35.11 14.62 30.46
C GLY A 32 -36.04 15.82 30.36
N SER A 33 -36.79 15.91 29.30
CA SER A 33 -38.22 16.24 29.18
C SER A 33 -38.60 17.20 28.04
N ASP A 34 -39.42 16.67 27.16
CA ASP A 34 -40.72 17.10 26.63
C ASP A 34 -41.00 18.57 26.31
N ALA A 35 -41.51 18.78 25.11
CA ALA A 35 -42.81 19.38 24.75
C ALA A 35 -42.80 19.73 23.24
N GLU A 36 -43.56 19.02 22.47
CA GLU A 36 -44.91 19.31 21.91
C GLU A 36 -45.07 20.69 21.25
N SER A 37 -45.43 20.74 19.95
CA SER A 37 -46.73 21.14 19.45
C SER A 37 -46.74 21.48 17.98
N THR A 38 -47.51 20.72 17.21
CA THR A 38 -48.58 21.11 16.21
C THR A 38 -48.19 22.12 15.13
N GLY A 39 -48.54 21.93 13.88
CA GLY A 39 -49.69 21.36 13.22
C GLY A 39 -49.69 21.69 11.74
N GLU A 40 -50.48 20.91 11.03
CA GLU A 40 -51.33 21.12 9.86
C GLU A 40 -50.67 21.49 8.53
N GLU A 41 -50.72 20.61 7.57
CA GLU A 41 -51.80 20.18 6.66
C GLU A 41 -51.90 21.06 5.40
N SER A 42 -51.63 20.50 4.22
CA SER A 42 -52.66 20.36 3.19
C SER A 42 -52.15 19.48 2.02
N ALA A 43 -53.01 18.53 1.71
CA ALA A 43 -52.96 17.68 0.53
C ALA A 43 -53.46 18.42 -0.69
N GLU A 44 -52.97 18.10 -1.88
CA GLU A 44 -53.79 18.13 -3.08
C GLU A 44 -53.35 17.03 -4.06
N GLU A 45 -54.29 16.23 -4.36
CA GLU A 45 -54.41 15.07 -5.24
C GLU A 45 -54.74 15.57 -6.66
N THR A 46 -54.12 15.05 -7.73
CA THR A 46 -54.78 14.85 -9.03
C THR A 46 -53.99 13.87 -9.88
N ALA A 47 -54.50 12.69 -10.01
CA ALA A 47 -55.21 12.12 -11.15
C ALA A 47 -54.33 11.60 -12.31
N ALA A 48 -54.50 10.30 -12.49
CA ALA A 48 -53.99 9.41 -13.51
C ALA A 48 -54.43 9.83 -14.95
N GLU A 49 -53.57 9.51 -15.91
CA GLU A 49 -54.00 9.22 -17.28
C GLU A 49 -53.23 8.06 -17.85
N THR A 50 -53.98 7.03 -18.22
CA THR A 50 -53.60 5.81 -18.88
C THR A 50 -53.48 6.03 -20.40
N ALA A 51 -52.41 5.49 -21.01
CA ALA A 51 -52.37 5.21 -22.44
C ALA A 51 -51.47 4.00 -22.68
N ASP A 52 -52.07 2.97 -22.90
CA ASP A 52 -52.28 1.96 -23.97
C ASP A 52 -51.01 1.46 -24.69
N ALA A 53 -51.01 0.18 -24.81
CA ALA A 53 -49.98 -0.74 -25.29
C ALA A 53 -49.67 -0.60 -26.79
N ALA A 54 -48.39 -0.85 -27.12
CA ALA A 54 -48.00 -1.45 -28.38
C ALA A 54 -46.92 -2.47 -28.12
N GLU A 55 -47.30 -3.75 -28.12
CA GLU A 55 -46.40 -4.89 -28.27
C GLU A 55 -45.67 -4.76 -29.60
N THR A 56 -44.37 -4.72 -29.56
CA THR A 56 -43.52 -5.08 -30.70
C THR A 56 -42.59 -6.20 -30.22
N GLU A 57 -42.96 -7.40 -30.60
CA GLU A 57 -42.08 -8.57 -30.53
C GLU A 57 -40.87 -8.31 -31.44
N ALA A 58 -39.73 -8.08 -30.83
CA ALA A 58 -38.44 -8.26 -31.47
C ALA A 58 -37.81 -9.52 -30.86
N ALA A 59 -37.75 -10.58 -31.67
CA ALA A 59 -36.96 -11.75 -31.36
C ALA A 59 -35.50 -11.32 -31.23
N GLY A 60 -35.03 -11.19 -29.99
CA GLY A 60 -33.62 -11.12 -29.65
C GLY A 60 -33.12 -12.54 -29.44
N GLU A 61 -32.12 -12.92 -30.19
CA GLU A 61 -31.33 -14.12 -29.95
C GLU A 61 -30.81 -14.03 -28.51
N GLU A 62 -31.29 -14.93 -27.65
CA GLU A 62 -30.68 -15.21 -26.36
C GLU A 62 -29.28 -15.80 -26.61
N ASN A 63 -28.25 -14.97 -26.63
CA ASN A 63 -26.95 -15.42 -26.27
C ASN A 63 -27.00 -15.69 -24.75
N GLY A 64 -27.12 -16.98 -24.43
CA GLY A 64 -27.08 -17.42 -23.03
C GLY A 64 -25.70 -17.23 -22.46
N GLU A 65 -25.39 -16.00 -22.01
CA GLU A 65 -24.38 -15.79 -20.99
C GLU A 65 -24.89 -16.51 -19.75
N ALA A 66 -24.20 -17.57 -19.36
CA ALA A 66 -24.46 -18.23 -18.09
C ALA A 66 -24.35 -17.15 -17.02
N ALA A 67 -25.43 -16.90 -16.27
CA ALA A 67 -25.43 -15.94 -15.18
C ALA A 67 -24.26 -16.30 -14.25
N THR A 68 -23.33 -15.36 -14.08
CA THR A 68 -22.20 -15.53 -13.16
C THR A 68 -22.75 -15.82 -11.77
N GLN A 69 -22.24 -16.85 -11.11
CA GLN A 69 -22.66 -17.19 -9.75
C GLN A 69 -22.34 -16.00 -8.81
N ASP A 70 -23.32 -15.58 -8.01
CA ASP A 70 -23.12 -14.55 -6.99
C ASP A 70 -22.39 -15.17 -5.79
N HIS A 71 -21.18 -14.69 -5.54
CA HIS A 71 -20.32 -15.08 -4.42
C HIS A 71 -20.45 -14.17 -3.22
N GLY A 72 -21.25 -13.09 -3.31
CA GLY A 72 -21.52 -12.14 -2.23
C GLY A 72 -20.62 -10.93 -2.26
N THR A 73 -20.55 -10.24 -1.09
CA THR A 73 -19.90 -8.94 -0.96
C THR A 73 -18.67 -9.03 -0.07
N LEU A 74 -17.57 -8.38 -0.51
CA LEU A 74 -16.36 -8.14 0.26
C LEU A 74 -16.12 -6.63 0.44
N LYS A 75 -15.86 -6.21 1.67
CA LYS A 75 -15.42 -4.86 2.02
C LYS A 75 -13.92 -4.80 2.01
N VAL A 76 -13.35 -3.99 1.14
CA VAL A 76 -11.91 -3.96 0.86
C VAL A 76 -11.35 -2.57 1.14
N SER A 77 -10.20 -2.51 1.79
CA SER A 77 -9.49 -1.25 2.05
C SER A 77 -9.02 -0.61 0.74
N PHE A 78 -9.56 0.56 0.42
CA PHE A 78 -9.18 1.40 -0.70
C PHE A 78 -8.91 2.82 -0.19
N MET A 79 -7.70 3.06 0.30
CA MET A 79 -7.32 4.37 0.81
C MET A 79 -7.23 5.39 -0.32
N THR A 80 -7.85 6.55 -0.12
CA THR A 80 -7.81 7.66 -1.08
C THR A 80 -6.35 8.04 -1.41
N GLY A 81 -6.05 8.12 -2.71
CA GLY A 81 -4.72 8.51 -3.21
C GLY A 81 -3.65 7.41 -3.13
N ASN A 82 -3.99 6.20 -2.66
CA ASN A 82 -3.07 5.07 -2.62
C ASN A 82 -3.00 4.39 -3.99
N ILE A 83 -1.84 4.47 -4.67
CA ILE A 83 -1.60 3.81 -5.97
C ILE A 83 -0.86 2.48 -5.85
N ARG A 84 -0.46 2.06 -4.63
CA ARG A 84 0.13 0.73 -4.40
C ARG A 84 -0.85 -0.41 -4.64
N ILE A 85 -2.15 -0.10 -4.67
CA ILE A 85 -3.24 -1.03 -4.97
C ILE A 85 -3.75 -0.89 -6.41
N ALA A 86 -2.90 -0.46 -7.35
CA ALA A 86 -3.31 -0.18 -8.73
C ALA A 86 -4.01 -1.37 -9.40
N VAL A 87 -3.57 -2.61 -9.13
CA VAL A 87 -4.21 -3.82 -9.65
C VAL A 87 -5.66 -3.95 -9.13
N ASN A 88 -5.89 -3.63 -7.86
CA ASN A 88 -7.23 -3.65 -7.27
C ASN A 88 -8.12 -2.54 -7.83
N ILE A 89 -7.54 -1.33 -8.07
CA ILE A 89 -8.24 -0.23 -8.73
C ILE A 89 -8.66 -0.66 -10.14
N LEU A 90 -7.78 -1.29 -10.89
CA LEU A 90 -8.09 -1.82 -12.23
C LEU A 90 -9.19 -2.88 -12.16
N ALA A 91 -9.11 -3.83 -11.22
CA ALA A 91 -10.13 -4.86 -11.07
C ALA A 91 -11.52 -4.24 -10.77
N LEU A 92 -11.57 -3.18 -9.97
CA LEU A 92 -12.80 -2.45 -9.65
C LEU A 92 -13.32 -1.66 -10.85
N GLU A 93 -12.50 -0.78 -11.41
CA GLU A 93 -12.90 0.16 -12.44
C GLU A 93 -13.17 -0.49 -13.81
N LYS A 94 -12.51 -1.62 -14.10
CA LYS A 94 -12.75 -2.42 -15.33
C LYS A 94 -13.86 -3.45 -15.16
N GLY A 95 -14.43 -3.61 -13.97
CA GLY A 95 -15.55 -4.49 -13.71
C GLY A 95 -15.20 -5.96 -13.52
N TYR A 96 -13.91 -6.34 -13.41
CA TYR A 96 -13.51 -7.73 -13.27
C TYR A 96 -14.10 -8.41 -12.02
N PHE A 97 -14.28 -7.68 -10.92
CA PHE A 97 -14.94 -8.22 -9.73
C PHE A 97 -16.38 -8.65 -10.01
N ALA A 98 -17.15 -7.82 -10.72
CA ALA A 98 -18.52 -8.13 -11.09
C ALA A 98 -18.59 -9.29 -12.09
N GLU A 99 -17.65 -9.37 -13.02
CA GLU A 99 -17.55 -10.47 -13.99
C GLU A 99 -17.25 -11.82 -13.32
N GLU A 100 -16.50 -11.82 -12.22
CA GLU A 100 -16.23 -13.02 -11.41
C GLU A 100 -17.30 -13.23 -10.31
N GLY A 101 -18.40 -12.46 -10.30
CA GLY A 101 -19.55 -12.66 -9.41
C GLY A 101 -19.30 -12.23 -7.96
N VAL A 102 -18.34 -11.36 -7.69
CA VAL A 102 -18.11 -10.79 -6.36
C VAL A 102 -18.36 -9.28 -6.37
N THR A 103 -19.13 -8.79 -5.40
CA THR A 103 -19.30 -7.36 -5.18
C THR A 103 -18.20 -6.85 -4.25
N VAL A 104 -17.39 -5.90 -4.71
CA VAL A 104 -16.40 -5.23 -3.86
C VAL A 104 -16.91 -3.87 -3.43
N GLU A 105 -16.99 -3.64 -2.12
CA GLU A 105 -17.30 -2.34 -1.51
C GLU A 105 -15.99 -1.69 -1.06
N PRO A 106 -15.53 -0.63 -1.73
CA PRO A 106 -14.34 0.11 -1.31
C PRO A 106 -14.57 0.84 0.03
N VAL A 107 -13.66 0.60 0.98
CA VAL A 107 -13.67 1.27 2.29
C VAL A 107 -12.44 2.15 2.43
N ASN A 108 -12.63 3.46 2.61
CA ASN A 108 -11.50 4.36 2.83
C ASN A 108 -11.02 4.30 4.29
N ILE A 109 -10.24 3.26 4.59
CA ILE A 109 -9.70 2.98 5.91
C ILE A 109 -8.26 2.49 5.80
N GLY A 110 -7.41 2.84 6.74
CA GLY A 110 -6.01 2.40 6.78
C GLY A 110 -5.42 2.46 8.19
N GLY A 111 -4.14 2.12 8.30
CA GLY A 111 -3.41 2.15 9.57
C GLY A 111 -4.01 1.28 10.67
N GLN A 112 -3.92 1.73 11.92
CA GLN A 112 -4.38 0.96 13.09
C GLN A 112 -5.90 0.71 13.10
N ASP A 113 -6.69 1.63 12.54
CA ASP A 113 -8.15 1.47 12.47
C ASP A 113 -8.51 0.30 11.54
N ALA A 114 -7.82 0.17 10.41
CA ALA A 114 -8.01 -0.95 9.49
C ALA A 114 -7.57 -2.29 10.08
N LEU A 115 -6.44 -2.34 10.80
CA LEU A 115 -5.99 -3.54 11.52
C LEU A 115 -7.01 -3.96 12.60
N THR A 116 -7.62 -2.99 13.26
CA THR A 116 -8.68 -3.24 14.25
C THR A 116 -9.96 -3.77 13.57
N ALA A 117 -10.36 -3.17 12.45
CA ALA A 117 -11.55 -3.57 11.69
C ALA A 117 -11.42 -4.97 11.08
N ILE A 118 -10.23 -5.33 10.56
CA ILE A 118 -10.00 -6.67 9.98
C ILE A 118 -10.06 -7.76 11.05
N ASN A 119 -9.55 -7.48 12.25
CA ASN A 119 -9.55 -8.40 13.40
C ASN A 119 -10.88 -8.43 14.16
N GLY A 120 -11.76 -7.46 13.92
CA GLY A 120 -13.07 -7.36 14.55
C GLY A 120 -14.05 -8.40 14.03
N SER A 121 -15.03 -8.75 14.88
CA SER A 121 -16.14 -9.65 14.53
C SER A 121 -17.25 -8.97 13.73
N ASP A 122 -17.19 -7.65 13.62
CA ASP A 122 -18.14 -6.86 12.84
C ASP A 122 -17.77 -6.87 11.34
N ASP A 123 -18.78 -6.64 10.52
CA ASP A 123 -18.64 -6.65 9.06
C ASP A 123 -18.18 -5.28 8.55
N GLN A 124 -17.06 -4.73 9.08
CA GLN A 124 -16.54 -3.43 8.68
C GLN A 124 -15.51 -3.54 7.55
N LEU A 125 -14.68 -4.58 7.57
CA LEU A 125 -13.62 -4.79 6.59
C LEU A 125 -13.34 -6.28 6.43
N ASP A 126 -13.25 -6.77 5.20
CA ASP A 126 -12.91 -8.15 4.88
C ASP A 126 -11.46 -8.30 4.42
N ILE A 127 -10.93 -7.32 3.67
CA ILE A 127 -9.57 -7.34 3.12
C ILE A 127 -8.90 -6.01 3.41
N LEU A 128 -7.69 -6.08 3.95
CA LEU A 128 -6.81 -4.93 4.16
C LEU A 128 -5.58 -5.04 3.24
N ASN A 129 -5.31 -3.94 2.53
CA ASN A 129 -4.10 -3.76 1.75
C ASN A 129 -3.15 -2.83 2.51
N THR A 130 -2.04 -3.34 3.00
CA THR A 130 -1.13 -2.55 3.82
C THR A 130 0.33 -2.98 3.68
N GLY A 131 1.25 -2.21 4.25
CA GLY A 131 2.64 -2.60 4.40
C GLY A 131 2.79 -3.77 5.37
N PHE A 132 3.68 -4.70 5.05
CA PHE A 132 3.77 -5.96 5.79
C PHE A 132 4.34 -5.80 7.22
N VAL A 133 5.12 -4.76 7.50
CA VAL A 133 5.65 -4.51 8.86
C VAL A 133 4.52 -4.26 9.88
N PRO A 134 3.53 -3.40 9.62
CA PRO A 134 2.35 -3.26 10.46
C PRO A 134 1.60 -4.58 10.69
N ASP A 135 1.48 -5.44 9.66
CA ASP A 135 0.84 -6.75 9.79
C ASP A 135 1.59 -7.66 10.76
N LEU A 136 2.94 -7.71 10.65
CA LEU A 136 3.79 -8.47 11.58
C LEU A 136 3.65 -7.96 13.02
N GLN A 137 3.58 -6.65 13.22
CA GLN A 137 3.35 -6.07 14.55
C GLN A 137 1.96 -6.42 15.10
N ALA A 138 0.94 -6.46 14.24
CA ALA A 138 -0.41 -6.88 14.62
C ALA A 138 -0.45 -8.37 14.99
N ILE A 139 0.19 -9.25 14.20
CA ILE A 139 0.38 -10.67 14.52
C ILE A 139 1.05 -10.82 15.89
N GLY A 140 2.15 -10.09 16.10
CA GLY A 140 2.86 -10.09 17.39
C GLY A 140 2.02 -9.60 18.56
N SER A 141 1.04 -8.77 18.31
CA SER A 141 0.08 -8.29 19.30
C SER A 141 -1.13 -9.24 19.49
N GLY A 142 -1.14 -10.38 18.81
CA GLY A 142 -2.18 -11.42 18.92
C GLY A 142 -3.40 -11.16 18.03
N TYR A 143 -3.28 -10.34 16.99
CA TYR A 143 -4.35 -10.18 16.01
C TYR A 143 -4.40 -11.41 15.09
N ASP A 144 -5.62 -11.80 14.71
CA ASP A 144 -5.87 -12.84 13.70
C ASP A 144 -5.68 -12.24 12.30
N ILE A 145 -4.45 -12.32 11.82
CA ILE A 145 -4.05 -11.82 10.51
C ILE A 145 -3.59 -13.00 9.64
N THR A 146 -4.16 -13.13 8.46
CA THR A 146 -3.82 -14.14 7.45
C THR A 146 -3.52 -13.45 6.13
N VAL A 147 -2.33 -13.66 5.59
CA VAL A 147 -1.94 -13.19 4.25
C VAL A 147 -2.59 -14.08 3.21
N ILE A 148 -3.23 -13.49 2.21
CA ILE A 148 -3.92 -14.19 1.12
C ILE A 148 -3.41 -13.82 -0.27
N GLY A 149 -2.71 -12.68 -0.39
CA GLY A 149 -2.22 -12.17 -1.67
C GLY A 149 -1.13 -11.11 -1.50
N GLY A 150 -0.62 -10.66 -2.62
CA GLY A 150 0.34 -9.56 -2.72
C GLY A 150 -0.22 -8.35 -3.44
N THR A 151 0.45 -7.21 -3.29
CA THR A 151 0.15 -5.98 -4.04
C THR A 151 1.44 -5.38 -4.60
N ALA A 152 1.85 -4.18 -4.19
CA ALA A 152 3.15 -3.66 -4.57
C ALA A 152 4.27 -4.44 -3.86
N VAL A 153 5.29 -4.80 -4.63
CA VAL A 153 6.55 -5.36 -4.12
C VAL A 153 7.68 -4.38 -4.41
N GLU A 154 8.80 -4.51 -3.70
CA GLU A 154 9.97 -3.66 -3.91
C GLU A 154 9.73 -2.14 -3.74
N GLY A 155 8.73 -1.77 -2.94
CA GLY A 155 8.19 -0.41 -2.86
C GLY A 155 9.02 0.59 -2.05
N GLY A 156 10.33 0.39 -1.85
CA GLY A 156 11.21 1.32 -1.13
C GLY A 156 12.30 1.92 -2.01
N ALA A 157 12.89 3.02 -1.56
CA ALA A 157 14.02 3.67 -2.24
C ALA A 157 15.01 4.29 -1.24
N ILE A 158 16.28 4.33 -1.65
CA ILE A 158 17.32 5.15 -1.03
C ILE A 158 17.41 6.45 -1.82
N ILE A 159 17.29 7.57 -1.13
CA ILE A 159 17.37 8.90 -1.71
C ILE A 159 18.56 9.69 -1.17
N THR A 160 19.02 10.64 -1.95
CA THR A 160 20.03 11.65 -1.56
C THR A 160 19.68 13.00 -2.15
N LYS A 161 20.41 14.03 -1.75
CA LYS A 161 20.29 15.35 -2.37
C LYS A 161 20.75 15.30 -3.82
N SER A 162 20.04 16.00 -4.71
CA SER A 162 20.35 16.08 -6.14
C SER A 162 21.80 16.43 -6.41
N GLY A 163 22.41 15.68 -7.32
CA GLY A 163 23.81 15.80 -7.69
C GLY A 163 24.77 14.96 -6.84
N ASN A 164 24.30 14.25 -5.80
CA ASN A 164 25.14 13.42 -4.95
C ASN A 164 25.03 11.92 -5.26
N THR A 165 24.12 11.51 -6.13
CA THR A 165 23.83 10.09 -6.44
C THR A 165 25.07 9.27 -6.74
N ALA A 166 25.98 9.81 -7.58
CA ALA A 166 27.22 9.13 -7.98
C ALA A 166 28.16 8.76 -6.81
N ALA A 167 28.06 9.46 -5.68
CA ALA A 167 28.88 9.13 -4.50
C ALA A 167 28.47 7.83 -3.81
N TYR A 168 27.20 7.44 -4.00
CA TYR A 168 26.57 6.29 -3.32
C TYR A 168 26.29 5.12 -4.28
N GLN A 169 26.57 5.27 -5.57
CA GLN A 169 26.48 4.21 -6.57
C GLN A 169 27.85 3.55 -6.81
N ASP A 170 27.84 2.30 -7.24
CA ASP A 170 29.04 1.54 -7.64
C ASP A 170 28.76 0.87 -8.99
N ALA A 171 29.78 0.82 -9.85
CA ALA A 171 29.66 0.23 -11.19
C ALA A 171 29.48 -1.30 -11.16
N ASP A 172 30.06 -1.95 -10.14
CA ASP A 172 30.08 -3.41 -9.97
C ASP A 172 29.05 -3.89 -8.93
N LYS A 173 28.51 -2.96 -8.16
CA LYS A 173 27.52 -3.24 -7.11
C LYS A 173 26.38 -2.21 -7.22
N VAL A 174 25.23 -2.54 -6.67
CA VAL A 174 24.05 -1.66 -6.68
C VAL A 174 24.33 -0.35 -5.93
N ILE A 175 25.06 -0.42 -4.80
CA ILE A 175 25.44 0.72 -3.99
C ILE A 175 26.92 0.68 -3.61
N ASN A 176 27.51 1.86 -3.39
CA ASN A 176 28.84 1.99 -2.80
C ASN A 176 28.77 1.70 -1.29
N ILE A 177 29.17 0.49 -0.90
CA ILE A 177 29.05 -0.02 0.46
C ILE A 177 29.79 0.88 1.47
N ASP A 178 31.03 1.30 1.18
CA ASP A 178 31.81 2.13 2.08
C ASP A 178 31.17 3.52 2.29
N ALA A 179 30.61 4.09 1.21
CA ALA A 179 29.91 5.37 1.29
C ALA A 179 28.62 5.25 2.12
N VAL A 180 27.82 4.19 1.89
CA VAL A 180 26.55 3.97 2.61
C VAL A 180 26.79 3.70 4.10
N THR A 181 27.76 2.85 4.43
CA THR A 181 28.08 2.51 5.84
C THR A 181 28.66 3.69 6.63
N SER A 182 29.24 4.68 5.95
CA SER A 182 29.81 5.90 6.56
C SER A 182 28.83 7.07 6.57
N ALA A 183 27.72 6.98 5.85
CA ALA A 183 26.73 8.05 5.70
C ALA A 183 25.86 8.21 6.96
N LYS A 184 25.33 9.42 7.15
CA LYS A 184 24.21 9.66 8.07
C LYS A 184 22.92 9.26 7.38
N LEU A 185 22.16 8.38 8.02
CA LEU A 185 20.95 7.77 7.49
C LEU A 185 19.71 8.34 8.19
N GLY A 186 18.65 8.58 7.43
CA GLY A 186 17.39 9.06 7.95
C GLY A 186 16.21 8.22 7.45
N PHE A 187 15.34 7.79 8.36
CA PHE A 187 14.11 7.07 7.99
C PHE A 187 13.05 7.10 9.11
N VAL A 188 11.83 6.75 8.75
CA VAL A 188 10.76 6.52 9.72
C VAL A 188 10.98 5.16 10.37
N ARG A 189 10.68 5.02 11.67
CA ARG A 189 10.69 3.69 12.31
C ARG A 189 9.76 2.75 11.50
N ASN A 190 10.15 1.53 11.31
CA ASN A 190 9.44 0.53 10.50
C ASN A 190 9.61 0.67 8.96
N GLU A 191 10.61 1.41 8.50
CA GLU A 191 10.91 1.50 7.08
C GLU A 191 11.54 0.20 6.55
N SER A 192 10.84 -0.43 5.62
CA SER A 192 11.21 -1.75 5.09
C SER A 192 12.48 -1.73 4.23
N SER A 193 12.77 -0.62 3.56
CA SER A 193 13.96 -0.51 2.71
C SER A 193 15.27 -0.55 3.49
N TRP A 194 15.27 -0.15 4.78
CA TRP A 194 16.45 -0.36 5.63
C TRP A 194 16.70 -1.83 5.92
N VAL A 195 15.66 -2.63 6.18
CA VAL A 195 15.80 -4.08 6.41
C VAL A 195 16.50 -4.75 5.24
N VAL A 196 16.05 -4.44 4.03
CA VAL A 196 16.61 -4.95 2.78
C VAL A 196 18.05 -4.46 2.57
N THR A 197 18.30 -3.18 2.82
CA THR A 197 19.64 -2.60 2.71
C THR A 197 20.62 -3.24 3.70
N ARG A 198 20.20 -3.41 4.94
CA ARG A 198 20.99 -4.10 5.98
C ARG A 198 21.37 -5.49 5.54
N GLN A 199 20.41 -6.27 5.04
CA GLN A 199 20.69 -7.63 4.56
C GLN A 199 21.66 -7.60 3.37
N TYR A 200 21.48 -6.68 2.42
CA TYR A 200 22.41 -6.51 1.30
C TYR A 200 23.82 -6.19 1.75
N LEU A 201 24.00 -5.32 2.76
CA LEU A 201 25.30 -4.99 3.32
C LEU A 201 25.98 -6.21 3.93
N LEU A 202 25.25 -7.02 4.70
CA LEU A 202 25.75 -8.27 5.29
C LEU A 202 26.16 -9.28 4.21
N ASP A 203 25.33 -9.51 3.21
CA ASP A 203 25.57 -10.42 2.10
C ASP A 203 26.81 -10.01 1.27
N ASN A 204 27.19 -8.73 1.32
CA ASN A 204 28.37 -8.17 0.66
C ASN A 204 29.57 -7.98 1.61
N GLY A 205 29.55 -8.61 2.79
CA GLY A 205 30.71 -8.74 3.67
C GLY A 205 30.88 -7.65 4.73
N VAL A 206 29.87 -6.78 4.92
CA VAL A 206 29.83 -5.89 6.09
C VAL A 206 29.56 -6.73 7.33
N SER A 207 30.33 -6.53 8.39
CA SER A 207 30.18 -7.31 9.63
C SER A 207 28.96 -6.85 10.44
N GLU A 208 28.36 -7.77 11.20
CA GLU A 208 27.31 -7.46 12.17
C GLU A 208 27.75 -6.41 13.18
N GLU A 209 29.03 -6.40 13.58
CA GLU A 209 29.58 -5.37 14.47
C GLU A 209 29.51 -3.97 13.83
N THR A 210 29.82 -3.88 12.53
CA THR A 210 29.71 -2.61 11.79
C THR A 210 28.25 -2.16 11.68
N ILE A 211 27.34 -3.06 11.38
CA ILE A 211 25.91 -2.75 11.32
C ILE A 211 25.39 -2.29 12.69
N ALA A 212 25.73 -3.02 13.76
CA ALA A 212 25.33 -2.63 15.12
C ALA A 212 25.85 -1.23 15.51
N ALA A 213 27.07 -0.88 15.08
CA ALA A 213 27.61 0.46 15.31
C ALA A 213 26.86 1.56 14.52
N ILE A 214 26.35 1.25 13.33
CA ILE A 214 25.50 2.16 12.55
C ILE A 214 24.14 2.35 13.23
N GLU A 215 23.58 1.28 13.79
CA GLU A 215 22.24 1.25 14.39
C GLU A 215 22.21 1.69 15.86
N GLU A 216 23.36 1.92 16.51
CA GLU A 216 23.44 2.31 17.91
C GLU A 216 22.68 3.63 18.18
N GLU A 217 21.61 3.57 18.97
CA GLU A 217 20.73 4.71 19.20
C GLU A 217 21.47 5.84 19.93
N GLY A 218 21.44 7.03 19.33
CA GLY A 218 22.04 8.25 19.86
C GLY A 218 23.53 8.46 19.60
N SER A 219 24.26 7.44 19.14
CA SER A 219 25.69 7.52 18.78
C SER A 219 25.99 6.97 17.39
N GLY A 220 25.10 6.19 16.82
CA GLY A 220 25.19 5.65 15.47
C GLY A 220 24.85 6.67 14.38
N ASN A 221 24.81 6.18 13.16
CA ASN A 221 24.58 7.03 11.99
C ASN A 221 23.10 7.22 11.68
N ILE A 222 22.18 6.52 12.36
CA ILE A 222 20.74 6.54 12.08
C ILE A 222 20.04 7.65 12.86
N SER A 223 19.20 8.40 12.14
CA SER A 223 18.24 9.37 12.70
C SER A 223 16.82 8.94 12.33
N TYR A 224 15.95 8.84 13.33
CA TYR A 224 14.54 8.53 13.14
C TYR A 224 13.69 9.79 13.06
N TYR A 225 12.79 9.82 12.10
CA TYR A 225 11.87 10.92 11.84
C TYR A 225 10.43 10.47 12.06
N GLN A 226 9.52 11.43 12.21
CA GLN A 226 8.11 11.15 12.49
C GLN A 226 7.31 10.75 11.23
N ASP A 227 7.73 11.24 10.05
CA ASP A 227 7.10 11.00 8.76
C ASP A 227 8.10 11.16 7.61
N GLU A 228 7.68 10.75 6.43
CA GLU A 228 8.48 10.74 5.19
C GLU A 228 8.83 12.16 4.74
N THR A 229 7.97 13.14 5.00
CA THR A 229 8.25 14.55 4.69
C THR A 229 9.43 15.06 5.51
N ALA A 230 9.49 14.71 6.80
CA ALA A 230 10.59 15.09 7.68
C ALA A 230 11.93 14.44 7.22
N VAL A 231 11.90 13.19 6.74
CA VAL A 231 13.08 12.54 6.14
C VAL A 231 13.54 13.30 4.90
N ALA A 232 12.63 13.60 3.97
CA ALA A 232 12.94 14.34 2.74
C ALA A 232 13.57 15.72 3.04
N GLN A 233 13.02 16.45 4.01
CA GLN A 233 13.55 17.74 4.46
C GLN A 233 14.92 17.63 5.10
N ALA A 234 15.18 16.56 5.87
CA ALA A 234 16.47 16.34 6.51
C ALA A 234 17.56 16.07 5.46
N VAL A 235 17.26 15.28 4.41
CA VAL A 235 18.17 15.07 3.28
C VAL A 235 18.41 16.39 2.54
N GLN A 236 17.36 17.16 2.23
CA GLN A 236 17.49 18.45 1.56
C GLN A 236 18.43 19.42 2.30
N LYS A 237 18.28 19.47 3.63
CA LYS A 237 19.09 20.34 4.50
C LYS A 237 20.50 19.83 4.76
N GLY A 238 20.80 18.57 4.40
CA GLY A 238 22.08 17.91 4.72
C GLY A 238 22.24 17.54 6.20
N GLU A 239 21.13 17.37 6.93
CA GLU A 239 21.12 16.84 8.30
C GLU A 239 21.46 15.35 8.27
N VAL A 240 20.98 14.63 7.25
CA VAL A 240 21.38 13.28 6.88
C VAL A 240 21.82 13.26 5.41
N ASP A 241 22.65 12.29 5.06
CA ASP A 241 23.23 12.13 3.72
C ASP A 241 22.31 11.30 2.82
N LEU A 242 21.70 10.25 3.40
CA LEU A 242 20.78 9.35 2.75
C LEU A 242 19.46 9.29 3.51
N GLY A 243 18.36 9.26 2.77
CA GLY A 243 17.02 8.99 3.28
C GLY A 243 16.50 7.65 2.74
N PHE A 244 15.68 6.99 3.53
CA PHE A 244 14.98 5.78 3.14
C PHE A 244 13.49 6.08 3.16
N LEU A 245 12.83 5.94 2.02
CA LEU A 245 11.42 6.29 1.83
C LEU A 245 10.69 5.20 1.04
N PRO A 246 9.39 5.02 1.28
CA PRO A 246 8.55 4.39 0.27
C PRO A 246 8.69 5.12 -1.07
N LEU A 247 8.74 4.37 -2.15
CA LEU A 247 9.11 4.89 -3.47
C LEU A 247 8.15 5.99 -3.97
N GLU A 248 6.86 5.89 -3.68
CA GLU A 248 5.89 6.93 -4.04
C GLU A 248 6.21 8.28 -3.41
N TYR A 249 6.76 8.31 -2.19
CA TYR A 249 7.20 9.55 -1.55
C TYR A 249 8.53 10.03 -2.12
N ALA A 250 9.45 9.10 -2.46
CA ALA A 250 10.70 9.45 -3.13
C ALA A 250 10.44 10.17 -4.46
N LEU A 251 9.49 9.68 -5.26
CA LEU A 251 9.08 10.31 -6.52
C LEU A 251 8.32 11.62 -6.28
N LEU A 252 7.39 11.64 -5.32
CA LEU A 252 6.59 12.82 -5.02
C LEU A 252 7.45 14.00 -4.52
N TYR A 253 8.50 13.71 -3.77
CA TYR A 253 9.34 14.72 -3.12
C TYR A 253 10.59 15.08 -3.94
N GLY A 254 10.90 14.35 -5.01
CA GLY A 254 12.10 14.56 -5.81
C GLY A 254 12.31 16.02 -6.19
N ASP A 255 11.42 16.58 -6.97
CA ASP A 255 11.52 17.98 -7.41
C ASP A 255 11.28 18.98 -6.27
N ALA A 256 10.33 18.71 -5.37
CA ALA A 256 9.95 19.63 -4.30
C ALA A 256 11.07 19.87 -3.28
N TYR A 257 11.94 18.88 -3.06
CA TYR A 257 13.02 18.94 -2.08
C TYR A 257 14.42 18.77 -2.70
N GLU A 258 14.55 18.84 -4.04
CA GLU A 258 15.81 18.66 -4.75
C GLU A 258 16.48 17.32 -4.40
N LEU A 259 15.74 16.22 -4.50
CA LEU A 259 16.19 14.87 -4.19
C LEU A 259 16.30 14.01 -5.43
N GLU A 260 17.18 13.03 -5.36
CA GLU A 260 17.35 11.99 -6.38
C GLU A 260 17.32 10.60 -5.73
N VAL A 261 16.77 9.62 -6.46
CA VAL A 261 16.84 8.22 -6.07
C VAL A 261 18.24 7.68 -6.36
N VAL A 262 18.94 7.23 -5.33
CA VAL A 262 20.22 6.52 -5.45
C VAL A 262 19.98 5.16 -6.07
N THR A 263 19.05 4.40 -5.48
CA THR A 263 18.61 3.09 -5.98
C THR A 263 17.24 2.75 -5.42
N PRO A 264 16.38 2.07 -6.20
CA PRO A 264 15.22 1.36 -5.66
C PRO A 264 15.70 0.21 -4.76
N ALA A 265 15.00 -0.05 -3.66
CA ALA A 265 15.34 -1.14 -2.75
C ALA A 265 15.21 -2.53 -3.40
N GLY A 266 14.36 -2.67 -4.42
CA GLY A 266 14.25 -3.89 -5.21
C GLY A 266 15.53 -4.29 -5.96
N ALA A 267 16.40 -3.32 -6.27
CA ALA A 267 17.72 -3.62 -6.84
C ALA A 267 18.68 -4.28 -5.82
N LEU A 268 18.43 -4.09 -4.52
CA LEU A 268 19.19 -4.71 -3.44
C LEU A 268 18.68 -6.14 -3.13
N GLN A 269 17.38 -6.35 -3.23
CA GLN A 269 16.74 -7.65 -3.07
C GLN A 269 15.51 -7.71 -3.99
N GLU A 270 15.61 -8.53 -5.02
CA GLU A 270 14.51 -8.77 -5.94
C GLU A 270 13.32 -9.42 -5.24
N ASN A 271 12.10 -9.00 -5.60
CA ASN A 271 10.82 -9.51 -5.09
C ASN A 271 10.68 -9.46 -3.57
N TYR A 272 11.36 -8.50 -2.88
CA TYR A 272 11.16 -8.41 -1.44
C TYR A 272 9.73 -7.99 -1.09
N VAL A 273 9.24 -8.54 -0.01
CA VAL A 273 7.89 -8.33 0.49
C VAL A 273 7.74 -6.89 1.00
N CYS A 274 6.90 -6.08 0.33
CA CYS A 274 6.60 -4.71 0.76
C CYS A 274 5.16 -4.62 1.30
N CYS A 275 4.18 -4.91 0.44
CA CYS A 275 2.76 -4.80 0.77
C CYS A 275 2.05 -6.13 0.53
N ARG A 276 1.09 -6.45 1.41
CA ARG A 276 0.31 -7.69 1.34
C ARG A 276 -1.18 -7.40 1.47
N GLU A 277 -1.95 -8.33 0.95
CA GLU A 277 -3.36 -8.42 1.25
C GLU A 277 -3.57 -9.37 2.40
N VAL A 278 -4.27 -8.89 3.41
CA VAL A 278 -4.54 -9.66 4.62
C VAL A 278 -6.03 -9.65 4.95
N THR A 279 -6.44 -10.73 5.59
CA THR A 279 -7.76 -10.92 6.18
C THR A 279 -7.63 -11.56 7.56
N SER A 280 -8.72 -11.90 8.24
CA SER A 280 -8.69 -12.81 9.38
C SER A 280 -9.08 -14.23 8.95
N SER A 281 -8.53 -15.23 9.63
CA SER A 281 -8.84 -16.65 9.36
C SER A 281 -10.33 -16.93 9.44
N ALA A 282 -11.04 -16.25 10.38
CA ALA A 282 -12.48 -16.40 10.54
C ALA A 282 -13.27 -15.86 9.34
N LYS A 283 -12.91 -14.68 8.81
CA LYS A 283 -13.56 -14.08 7.63
C LYS A 283 -13.27 -14.89 6.36
N LEU A 284 -12.03 -15.32 6.21
CA LEU A 284 -11.62 -16.19 5.10
C LEU A 284 -12.46 -17.48 5.08
N ALA A 285 -12.58 -18.16 6.19
CA ALA A 285 -13.38 -19.39 6.30
C ALA A 285 -14.87 -19.15 6.02
N ALA A 286 -15.40 -17.99 6.41
CA ALA A 286 -16.84 -17.68 6.24
C ALA A 286 -17.19 -17.29 4.80
N LYS A 287 -16.28 -16.74 4.01
CA LYS A 287 -16.53 -16.15 2.67
C LYS A 287 -15.58 -16.71 1.60
N LYS A 288 -15.08 -17.95 1.74
CA LYS A 288 -13.98 -18.49 0.91
C LYS A 288 -14.24 -18.33 -0.60
N ASP A 289 -15.45 -18.63 -1.08
CA ASP A 289 -15.76 -18.54 -2.51
C ASP A 289 -15.68 -17.08 -3.02
N ALA A 290 -16.07 -16.11 -2.20
CA ALA A 290 -15.92 -14.69 -2.53
C ALA A 290 -14.45 -14.27 -2.60
N PHE A 291 -13.60 -14.79 -1.74
CA PHE A 291 -12.16 -14.53 -1.77
C PHE A 291 -11.51 -15.14 -3.01
N VAL A 292 -11.93 -16.35 -3.43
CA VAL A 292 -11.43 -16.96 -4.68
C VAL A 292 -11.83 -16.13 -5.90
N ALA A 293 -13.11 -15.71 -5.98
CA ALA A 293 -13.59 -14.85 -7.06
C ALA A 293 -12.86 -13.48 -7.07
N TYR A 294 -12.59 -12.93 -5.91
CA TYR A 294 -11.81 -11.69 -5.75
C TYR A 294 -10.38 -11.85 -6.29
N GLU A 295 -9.65 -12.89 -5.91
CA GLU A 295 -8.30 -13.14 -6.42
C GLU A 295 -8.30 -13.45 -7.92
N THR A 296 -9.31 -14.17 -8.43
CA THR A 296 -9.47 -14.41 -9.87
C THR A 296 -9.58 -13.09 -10.63
N ALA A 297 -10.41 -12.17 -10.16
CA ALA A 297 -10.55 -10.83 -10.75
C ALA A 297 -9.26 -10.01 -10.71
N ARG A 298 -8.50 -10.10 -9.61
CA ARG A 298 -7.21 -9.41 -9.48
C ARG A 298 -6.15 -9.96 -10.41
N ILE A 299 -6.07 -11.29 -10.58
CA ILE A 299 -5.14 -11.91 -11.53
C ILE A 299 -5.44 -11.44 -12.95
N ARG A 300 -6.72 -11.34 -13.35
CA ARG A 300 -7.12 -10.79 -14.66
C ARG A 300 -6.74 -9.30 -14.80
N ALA A 301 -6.95 -8.50 -13.77
CA ALA A 301 -6.53 -7.10 -13.76
C ALA A 301 -5.00 -6.96 -13.82
N PHE A 302 -4.27 -7.90 -13.21
CA PHE A 302 -2.81 -7.93 -13.27
C PHE A 302 -2.32 -8.27 -14.69
N GLU A 303 -2.97 -9.21 -15.38
CA GLU A 303 -2.68 -9.45 -16.79
C GLU A 303 -2.88 -8.18 -17.63
N TYR A 304 -4.00 -7.46 -17.43
CA TYR A 304 -4.27 -6.21 -18.12
C TYR A 304 -3.20 -5.14 -17.84
N TYR A 305 -2.79 -5.00 -16.57
CA TYR A 305 -1.67 -4.15 -16.20
C TYR A 305 -0.38 -4.54 -16.94
N LYS A 306 -0.05 -5.83 -16.99
CA LYS A 306 1.15 -6.34 -17.67
C LYS A 306 1.13 -6.12 -19.19
N GLN A 307 -0.02 -6.17 -19.82
CA GLN A 307 -0.16 -5.83 -21.24
C GLN A 307 0.27 -4.38 -21.51
N GLY A 308 0.06 -3.45 -20.58
CA GLY A 308 0.53 -2.07 -20.69
C GLY A 308 2.06 -1.91 -20.71
N GLU A 309 2.86 -2.92 -20.37
CA GLU A 309 4.31 -2.88 -20.51
C GLU A 309 4.73 -2.84 -21.99
N THR A 310 3.93 -3.42 -22.90
CA THR A 310 4.24 -3.55 -24.33
C THR A 310 3.22 -2.86 -25.26
N ASP A 311 2.00 -2.60 -24.76
CA ASP A 311 0.95 -1.92 -25.51
C ASP A 311 0.71 -0.51 -24.95
N GLU A 312 1.04 0.52 -25.74
CA GLU A 312 0.93 1.93 -25.35
C GLU A 312 -0.54 2.36 -25.11
N ALA A 313 -1.50 1.80 -25.85
CA ALA A 313 -2.91 2.14 -25.66
C ALA A 313 -3.45 1.56 -24.34
N VAL A 314 -3.07 0.32 -24.03
CA VAL A 314 -3.39 -0.30 -22.72
C VAL A 314 -2.69 0.45 -21.60
N ARG A 315 -1.41 0.78 -21.75
CA ARG A 315 -0.67 1.58 -20.76
C ARG A 315 -1.39 2.88 -20.43
N LYS A 316 -1.77 3.61 -21.47
CA LYS A 316 -2.48 4.88 -21.29
C LYS A 316 -3.80 4.68 -20.55
N ASP A 317 -4.56 3.65 -20.88
CA ASP A 317 -5.84 3.37 -20.23
C ASP A 317 -5.64 2.95 -18.75
N VAL A 318 -4.62 2.18 -18.44
CA VAL A 318 -4.22 1.83 -17.07
C VAL A 318 -3.86 3.08 -16.27
N VAL A 319 -3.00 3.93 -16.83
CA VAL A 319 -2.55 5.18 -16.19
C VAL A 319 -3.74 6.10 -15.94
N ASP A 320 -4.57 6.36 -16.96
CA ASP A 320 -5.75 7.21 -16.83
C ASP A 320 -6.73 6.68 -15.77
N THR A 321 -6.95 5.36 -15.73
CA THR A 321 -7.84 4.72 -14.75
C THR A 321 -7.34 4.92 -13.33
N VAL A 322 -6.07 4.63 -13.08
CA VAL A 322 -5.47 4.77 -11.73
C VAL A 322 -5.36 6.24 -11.33
N ALA A 323 -5.01 7.14 -12.26
CA ALA A 323 -4.94 8.57 -12.02
C ALA A 323 -6.30 9.17 -11.64
N ASN A 324 -7.35 8.82 -12.38
CA ASN A 324 -8.72 9.28 -12.12
C ASN A 324 -9.23 8.79 -10.76
N TYR A 325 -8.99 7.52 -10.41
CA TYR A 325 -9.39 6.94 -9.13
C TYR A 325 -8.63 7.58 -7.96
N SER A 326 -7.31 7.68 -8.08
CA SER A 326 -6.45 8.16 -7.00
C SER A 326 -6.39 9.68 -6.85
N GLY A 327 -6.80 10.43 -7.87
CA GLY A 327 -6.65 11.89 -7.94
C GLY A 327 -5.20 12.36 -8.08
N LYS A 328 -4.31 11.49 -8.59
CA LYS A 328 -2.91 11.80 -8.86
C LYS A 328 -2.74 12.23 -10.32
N GLU A 329 -1.69 13.03 -10.60
CA GLU A 329 -1.33 13.40 -11.95
C GLU A 329 -0.91 12.18 -12.78
N ALA A 330 -1.32 12.10 -14.04
CA ALA A 330 -1.07 10.96 -14.92
C ALA A 330 0.43 10.66 -15.10
N ASP A 331 1.27 11.69 -15.28
CA ASP A 331 2.72 11.53 -15.43
C ASP A 331 3.37 10.90 -14.18
N TYR A 332 2.89 11.27 -13.00
CA TYR A 332 3.33 10.66 -11.74
C TYR A 332 2.90 9.18 -11.67
N VAL A 333 1.65 8.87 -12.02
CA VAL A 333 1.14 7.49 -12.04
C VAL A 333 1.90 6.65 -13.07
N GLU A 334 2.16 7.17 -14.29
CA GLU A 334 2.93 6.46 -15.31
C GLU A 334 4.36 6.15 -14.84
N THR A 335 5.02 7.14 -14.23
CA THR A 335 6.38 6.95 -13.67
C THR A 335 6.38 5.88 -12.58
N TYR A 336 5.38 5.89 -11.70
CA TYR A 336 5.27 4.92 -10.63
C TYR A 336 4.97 3.50 -11.15
N LEU A 337 4.02 3.35 -12.08
CA LEU A 337 3.58 2.05 -12.58
C LEU A 337 4.54 1.42 -13.61
N TYR A 338 5.10 2.24 -14.50
CA TYR A 338 5.85 1.76 -15.67
C TYR A 338 7.28 2.31 -15.75
N GLY A 339 7.72 3.13 -14.83
CA GLY A 339 9.09 3.67 -14.78
C GLY A 339 10.16 2.66 -14.35
N GLY A 340 9.81 1.39 -14.15
CA GLY A 340 10.73 0.31 -13.79
C GLY A 340 11.20 0.34 -12.33
N VAL A 341 10.54 1.12 -11.47
CA VAL A 341 10.92 1.33 -10.07
C VAL A 341 9.98 0.65 -9.07
N THR A 342 8.77 0.31 -9.49
CA THR A 342 7.80 -0.46 -8.68
C THR A 342 7.40 -1.71 -9.44
N LYS A 343 7.22 -2.80 -8.74
CA LYS A 343 6.66 -4.04 -9.28
C LYS A 343 5.38 -4.40 -8.53
N TYR A 344 4.56 -5.18 -9.16
CA TYR A 344 3.37 -5.79 -8.55
C TYR A 344 3.48 -7.31 -8.64
N ALA A 345 3.02 -7.98 -7.60
CA ALA A 345 2.83 -9.41 -7.56
C ALA A 345 1.54 -9.70 -6.80
N THR A 346 0.69 -10.51 -7.35
CA THR A 346 -0.64 -10.80 -6.78
C THR A 346 -0.63 -11.98 -5.81
N ASP A 347 0.36 -12.85 -5.92
CA ASP A 347 0.52 -14.05 -5.08
C ASP A 347 0.97 -13.72 -3.64
N PRO A 348 0.70 -14.59 -2.66
CA PRO A 348 1.14 -14.43 -1.27
C PRO A 348 2.66 -14.38 -1.11
N ASN A 349 3.43 -15.13 -1.89
CA ASN A 349 4.89 -15.27 -1.82
C ASN A 349 5.37 -15.70 -0.43
N GLU A 350 5.02 -16.93 -0.03
CA GLU A 350 5.35 -17.49 1.29
C GLU A 350 6.86 -17.50 1.55
N LYS A 351 7.67 -17.97 0.57
CA LYS A 351 9.13 -18.00 0.73
C LYS A 351 9.73 -16.61 0.90
N GLY A 352 9.19 -15.62 0.18
CA GLY A 352 9.60 -14.22 0.33
C GLY A 352 9.23 -13.66 1.69
N ILE A 353 8.05 -14.00 2.22
CA ILE A 353 7.60 -13.63 3.56
C ILE A 353 8.54 -14.21 4.62
N VAL A 354 8.83 -15.51 4.58
CA VAL A 354 9.73 -16.17 5.54
C VAL A 354 11.10 -15.50 5.55
N LYS A 355 11.68 -15.27 4.36
CA LYS A 355 12.98 -14.58 4.23
C LYS A 355 12.93 -13.15 4.79
N TYR A 356 11.85 -12.42 4.51
CA TYR A 356 11.71 -11.05 5.00
C TYR A 356 11.55 -10.99 6.53
N VAL A 357 10.76 -11.89 7.12
CA VAL A 357 10.57 -11.98 8.58
C VAL A 357 11.89 -12.29 9.28
N GLU A 358 12.71 -13.19 8.73
CA GLU A 358 14.04 -13.47 9.23
C GLU A 358 14.92 -12.21 9.23
N ALA A 359 15.00 -11.50 8.12
CA ALA A 359 15.77 -10.27 8.00
C ALA A 359 15.26 -9.17 8.94
N ALA A 360 13.94 -8.99 9.05
CA ALA A 360 13.31 -8.01 9.94
C ALA A 360 13.53 -8.35 11.43
N THR A 361 13.55 -9.63 11.78
CA THR A 361 13.88 -10.12 13.12
C THR A 361 15.33 -9.82 13.46
N ASN A 362 16.25 -10.19 12.56
CA ASN A 362 17.69 -9.98 12.72
C ASN A 362 18.06 -8.49 12.78
N SER A 363 17.29 -7.61 12.16
CA SER A 363 17.48 -6.16 12.25
C SER A 363 16.96 -5.53 13.55
N GLY A 364 16.28 -6.32 14.39
CA GLY A 364 15.62 -5.81 15.59
C GLY A 364 14.32 -5.04 15.33
N LEU A 365 13.87 -4.91 14.07
CA LEU A 365 12.64 -4.21 13.69
C LEU A 365 11.41 -4.77 14.40
N LEU A 366 11.39 -6.07 14.63
CA LEU A 366 10.29 -6.78 15.28
C LEU A 366 10.49 -6.98 16.80
N SER A 367 11.52 -6.38 17.40
CA SER A 367 11.84 -6.55 18.83
C SER A 367 10.72 -6.10 19.79
N SER A 368 9.85 -5.19 19.33
CA SER A 368 8.69 -4.68 20.09
C SER A 368 7.37 -5.37 19.76
N ALA A 369 7.39 -6.41 18.91
CA ALA A 369 6.16 -7.00 18.36
C ALA A 369 5.38 -7.90 19.35
N GLY A 370 5.84 -8.10 20.57
CA GLY A 370 5.10 -8.90 21.57
C GLY A 370 5.29 -10.41 21.49
N ILE A 371 5.79 -10.94 20.37
CA ILE A 371 6.24 -12.34 20.18
C ILE A 371 7.67 -12.38 19.66
N ASP A 372 8.34 -13.49 19.90
CA ASP A 372 9.68 -13.74 19.37
C ASP A 372 9.60 -14.39 17.99
N PHE A 373 9.73 -13.58 16.94
CA PHE A 373 9.71 -14.06 15.56
C PHE A 373 10.88 -14.97 15.19
N SER A 374 11.96 -15.02 15.98
CA SER A 374 13.03 -15.99 15.74
C SER A 374 12.61 -17.45 15.99
N THR A 375 11.53 -17.64 16.75
CA THR A 375 10.96 -18.96 17.08
C THR A 375 9.53 -19.13 16.59
N TYR A 376 8.92 -18.09 16.05
CA TYR A 376 7.56 -18.11 15.55
C TYR A 376 7.51 -18.59 14.11
N ASP A 377 6.64 -19.55 13.84
CA ASP A 377 6.40 -20.03 12.47
C ASP A 377 5.39 -19.11 11.78
N ILE A 378 5.88 -18.17 10.96
CA ILE A 378 5.05 -17.22 10.23
C ILE A 378 4.17 -17.87 9.18
N THR A 379 4.47 -19.08 8.72
CA THR A 379 3.68 -19.76 7.68
C THR A 379 2.26 -20.05 8.14
N GLN A 380 2.02 -20.17 9.44
CA GLN A 380 0.65 -20.29 9.99
C GLN A 380 -0.25 -19.06 9.76
N ASN A 381 0.33 -17.93 9.37
CA ASN A 381 -0.38 -16.70 9.02
C ASN A 381 -0.49 -16.48 7.51
N ILE A 382 -0.29 -17.52 6.70
CA ILE A 382 -0.34 -17.44 5.24
C ILE A 382 -1.32 -18.49 4.75
N ASP A 383 -2.29 -18.08 3.92
CA ASP A 383 -3.17 -19.00 3.19
C ASP A 383 -2.94 -18.84 1.69
N THR A 384 -2.26 -19.82 1.10
CA THR A 384 -2.01 -19.86 -0.34
C THR A 384 -3.15 -20.50 -1.12
N SER A 385 -4.11 -21.14 -0.44
CA SER A 385 -5.13 -21.99 -1.07
C SER A 385 -6.13 -21.21 -1.91
N VAL A 386 -6.43 -19.96 -1.53
CA VAL A 386 -7.35 -19.08 -2.27
C VAL A 386 -6.73 -18.69 -3.61
N TYR A 387 -5.50 -18.23 -3.58
CA TYR A 387 -4.78 -17.85 -4.80
C TYR A 387 -4.51 -19.07 -5.69
N ALA A 388 -4.11 -20.20 -5.09
CA ALA A 388 -3.93 -21.46 -5.81
C ALA A 388 -5.17 -21.88 -6.58
N GLN A 389 -6.34 -21.77 -5.95
CA GLN A 389 -7.60 -22.08 -6.61
C GLN A 389 -7.87 -21.10 -7.76
N ALA A 390 -7.76 -19.79 -7.51
CA ALA A 390 -8.01 -18.75 -8.51
C ALA A 390 -7.14 -18.92 -9.77
N ILE A 391 -5.83 -19.13 -9.61
CA ILE A 391 -4.94 -19.30 -10.76
C ILE A 391 -5.15 -20.64 -11.48
N ASN A 392 -5.50 -21.70 -10.76
CA ASN A 392 -5.83 -22.99 -11.38
C ASN A 392 -7.12 -22.90 -12.22
N ASP A 393 -8.15 -22.23 -11.68
CA ASP A 393 -9.42 -22.04 -12.39
C ASP A 393 -9.22 -21.20 -13.67
N LEU A 394 -8.35 -20.17 -13.62
CA LEU A 394 -7.98 -19.36 -14.79
C LEU A 394 -7.23 -20.19 -15.85
N VAL A 395 -6.24 -20.98 -15.44
CA VAL A 395 -5.49 -21.84 -16.37
C VAL A 395 -6.41 -22.91 -16.99
N GLU A 396 -7.37 -23.46 -16.24
CA GLU A 396 -8.35 -24.40 -16.77
C GLU A 396 -9.33 -23.73 -17.75
N ARG A 397 -9.78 -22.52 -17.43
CA ARG A 397 -10.71 -21.73 -18.25
C ARG A 397 -10.07 -21.24 -19.55
N GLU A 398 -8.78 -20.87 -19.49
CA GLU A 398 -8.02 -20.30 -20.61
C GLU A 398 -6.68 -21.03 -20.82
N PRO A 399 -6.68 -22.29 -21.27
CA PRO A 399 -5.48 -23.13 -21.32
C PRO A 399 -4.40 -22.65 -22.30
N GLU A 400 -4.77 -21.79 -23.27
CA GLU A 400 -3.83 -21.19 -24.22
C GLU A 400 -3.26 -19.86 -23.73
N ASN A 401 -3.66 -19.37 -22.56
CA ASN A 401 -3.17 -18.13 -21.99
C ASN A 401 -1.80 -18.34 -21.32
N GLU A 402 -0.74 -17.93 -22.03
CA GLU A 402 0.64 -18.09 -21.55
C GLU A 402 0.91 -17.29 -20.26
N PHE A 403 0.23 -16.15 -20.05
CA PHE A 403 0.40 -15.33 -18.86
C PHE A 403 -0.04 -16.10 -17.61
N TYR A 404 -1.22 -16.72 -17.63
CA TYR A 404 -1.70 -17.50 -16.47
C TYR A 404 -0.84 -18.74 -16.22
N ALA A 405 -0.36 -19.41 -17.27
CA ALA A 405 0.55 -20.55 -17.13
C ALA A 405 1.90 -20.15 -16.48
N GLN A 406 2.45 -19.00 -16.88
CA GLN A 406 3.69 -18.45 -16.28
C GLN A 406 3.45 -18.01 -14.84
N LEU A 407 2.35 -17.33 -14.57
CA LEU A 407 2.00 -16.86 -13.23
C LEU A 407 1.77 -18.02 -12.25
N LYS A 408 1.15 -19.11 -12.72
CA LYS A 408 1.02 -20.35 -11.94
C LYS A 408 2.38 -20.94 -11.61
N THR A 409 3.28 -21.03 -12.60
CA THR A 409 4.64 -21.53 -12.38
C THR A 409 5.40 -20.69 -11.36
N GLN A 410 5.25 -19.37 -11.40
CA GLN A 410 5.84 -18.47 -10.43
C GLN A 410 5.23 -18.68 -9.04
N PHE A 411 3.90 -18.79 -8.95
CA PHE A 411 3.21 -19.09 -7.69
C PHE A 411 3.72 -20.38 -7.04
N GLU A 412 3.85 -21.47 -7.82
CA GLU A 412 4.38 -22.76 -7.32
C GLU A 412 5.83 -22.60 -6.84
N ALA A 413 6.65 -21.81 -7.55
CA ALA A 413 8.03 -21.55 -7.14
C ALA A 413 8.13 -20.77 -5.82
N ASP A 414 7.23 -19.84 -5.58
CA ASP A 414 7.26 -18.91 -4.43
C ASP A 414 6.54 -19.47 -3.19
N ASN A 415 5.62 -20.45 -3.36
CA ASN A 415 4.73 -20.90 -2.28
C ASN A 415 4.79 -22.42 -2.00
N GLU A 416 5.50 -23.24 -2.78
CA GLU A 416 5.68 -24.68 -2.62
C GLU A 416 7.19 -25.02 -2.49
#